data_1a3666877cb5dcde8aaf854a07e4be8b
#
_entry.id   1a3666877cb5dcde8aaf854a07e4be8b
#
_cell.length_a   1.000
_cell.length_b   1.000
_cell.length_c   1.000
_cell.angle_alpha   90.00
_cell.angle_beta   90.00
_cell.angle_gamma   90.00
#
_symmetry.space_group_name_H-M   'P 1'
#
loop_
_entity.id
_entity.type
_entity.pdbx_description
1 polymer ?
#
loop_
_entity_poly.entity_id
_entity_poly.type
_entity_poly.pdbx_seq_one_letter_code
_entity_poly.pdbx_strand_id
1 'polypeptide(L)'
;LINVPQSNRIKISYVGMQSQSLSPKPQMSVVLKTDTKALDEVVVEAGIIQRNKMGFTGSYRTVNQEELKAVGNINVLQSLKTLDPSFVVADDMSMGSDPNTMSRITMRGGTTMTISGIYDDTTTNPNEPLFILDGFESSLQEINDLDINRIESITLLKDAASTAIYGSKGANGVVVVETIKPKAGEVMINYSGDAQVAWADLSVYNMMNAAEKLEFEVLAGRYGDLNDWSGNRESIAQYQRALENVRRGVDTYWLKVPIQTAVTQSHSLNVSGGDKGFLYQIGAMFKDIQGVMKGSVRQTFGGNMRMTYRKNKFNISNNLNVNITNGNNGAWGSFSEFVNANPYYPVTNEDGTIPRDLDVYKRANYADITATNPYYNAMLPSENRSKILSVTNNTNLNWYIIDNLRWTASMSLNTTNTDNMNFTDPAHTKYASSDYTKQGEYSSSKSRSWRYTMNTGIAYALSLNDHNLTFNGRAEIRSTSSNTESFVATGFPKGVGAIPSFAYSFKENSTPGYSESIS
;
A
#
# COMPACT_ATOMS: atom_id res chain seq x y z
N LEU A 1 -1.46 16.59 -61.38
CA LEU A 1 -0.93 15.40 -62.08
C LEU A 1 0.31 14.94 -61.36
N ILE A 2 0.21 13.81 -60.65
CA ILE A 2 1.38 13.21 -59.96
C ILE A 2 1.92 12.15 -60.94
N ASN A 3 3.15 12.38 -61.42
CA ASN A 3 3.87 11.41 -62.22
C ASN A 3 4.38 10.31 -61.30
N VAL A 4 3.73 9.14 -61.31
CA VAL A 4 4.13 8.02 -60.47
C VAL A 4 4.96 7.07 -61.35
N PRO A 5 6.22 6.73 -60.92
CA PRO A 5 6.99 5.70 -61.61
C PRO A 5 6.18 4.37 -61.58
N GLN A 6 6.39 3.50 -62.57
CA GLN A 6 5.69 2.21 -62.66
C GLN A 6 5.91 1.33 -61.42
N SER A 7 5.22 1.63 -60.33
CA SER A 7 5.11 0.76 -59.15
C SER A 7 3.83 -0.04 -59.27
N ASN A 8 3.88 -1.31 -58.94
CA ASN A 8 2.74 -2.21 -59.02
C ASN A 8 1.55 -1.87 -58.11
N ARG A 9 1.70 -0.89 -57.16
CA ARG A 9 0.63 -0.47 -56.24
C ARG A 9 0.83 0.95 -55.74
N ILE A 10 -0.28 1.71 -55.69
CA ILE A 10 -0.34 3.03 -55.04
C ILE A 10 -1.07 2.88 -53.71
N LYS A 11 -0.45 3.31 -52.60
CA LYS A 11 -1.11 3.38 -51.31
C LYS A 11 -1.69 4.77 -51.11
N ILE A 12 -3.01 4.84 -50.94
CA ILE A 12 -3.76 6.07 -50.70
C ILE A 12 -4.20 6.05 -49.24
N SER A 13 -3.85 7.10 -48.47
CA SER A 13 -4.24 7.25 -47.08
C SER A 13 -4.72 8.69 -46.82
N TYR A 14 -5.72 8.82 -45.98
CA TYR A 14 -6.21 10.09 -45.47
C TYR A 14 -6.49 9.96 -43.99
N VAL A 15 -6.30 11.03 -43.22
CA VAL A 15 -6.50 11.01 -41.76
C VAL A 15 -7.95 10.62 -41.44
N GLY A 16 -8.15 9.59 -40.63
CA GLY A 16 -9.47 9.06 -40.27
C GLY A 16 -10.10 8.10 -41.31
N MET A 17 -9.33 7.69 -42.33
CA MET A 17 -9.80 6.77 -43.40
C MET A 17 -8.88 5.55 -43.51
N GLN A 18 -9.47 4.37 -43.86
CA GLN A 18 -8.70 3.16 -44.10
C GLN A 18 -7.83 3.32 -45.34
N SER A 19 -6.53 3.11 -45.19
CA SER A 19 -5.60 3.17 -46.32
C SER A 19 -5.88 2.01 -47.30
N GLN A 20 -5.98 2.32 -48.59
CA GLN A 20 -6.15 1.35 -49.65
C GLN A 20 -4.93 1.28 -50.55
N SER A 21 -4.54 0.07 -50.95
CA SER A 21 -3.48 -0.15 -51.94
C SER A 21 -4.10 -0.66 -53.23
N LEU A 22 -4.02 0.16 -54.27
CA LEU A 22 -4.65 -0.11 -55.58
C LEU A 22 -3.60 -0.13 -56.69
N SER A 23 -3.86 -0.90 -57.72
CA SER A 23 -3.04 -0.86 -58.94
C SER A 23 -3.33 0.42 -59.73
N PRO A 24 -2.29 1.13 -60.25
CA PRO A 24 -2.47 2.38 -60.97
C PRO A 24 -3.30 2.18 -62.26
N LYS A 25 -4.26 3.07 -62.48
CA LYS A 25 -5.05 3.18 -63.72
C LYS A 25 -4.97 4.63 -64.18
N PRO A 26 -5.15 4.90 -65.52
CA PRO A 26 -5.05 6.25 -66.08
C PRO A 26 -5.98 7.28 -65.43
N GLN A 27 -7.12 6.86 -64.92
CA GLN A 27 -8.08 7.66 -64.17
C GLN A 27 -8.70 6.79 -63.07
N MET A 28 -8.59 7.23 -61.81
CA MET A 28 -9.11 6.51 -60.65
C MET A 28 -9.95 7.42 -59.78
N SER A 29 -11.14 6.99 -59.42
CA SER A 29 -11.91 7.55 -58.32
C SER A 29 -11.82 6.56 -57.16
N VAL A 30 -11.24 7.00 -56.05
CA VAL A 30 -11.05 6.15 -54.86
C VAL A 30 -11.92 6.66 -53.75
N VAL A 31 -12.87 5.85 -53.31
CA VAL A 31 -13.68 6.12 -52.13
C VAL A 31 -13.01 5.41 -50.95
N LEU A 32 -12.38 6.18 -50.07
CA LEU A 32 -11.85 5.67 -48.83
C LEU A 32 -13.00 5.43 -47.84
N LYS A 33 -13.02 4.26 -47.23
CA LYS A 33 -13.95 3.98 -46.11
C LYS A 33 -13.40 4.65 -44.86
N THR A 34 -14.30 5.22 -44.06
CA THR A 34 -13.95 5.73 -42.75
C THR A 34 -13.24 4.63 -41.96
N ASP A 35 -12.11 4.93 -41.38
CA ASP A 35 -11.45 4.00 -40.49
C ASP A 35 -12.24 3.94 -39.18
N THR A 36 -13.18 2.99 -39.14
CA THR A 36 -13.93 2.66 -37.92
C THR A 36 -13.11 1.86 -36.93
N LYS A 37 -11.83 1.55 -37.23
CA LYS A 37 -10.84 1.47 -36.16
C LYS A 37 -10.59 2.91 -35.67
N ALA A 38 -11.61 3.48 -35.02
CA ALA A 38 -11.38 4.51 -34.06
C ALA A 38 -10.12 4.11 -33.28
N LEU A 39 -9.14 4.99 -33.20
CA LEU A 39 -8.24 5.03 -32.08
C LEU A 39 -9.05 4.49 -30.91
N ASP A 40 -8.60 3.43 -30.26
CA ASP A 40 -9.25 2.91 -29.05
C ASP A 40 -9.57 4.13 -28.22
N GLU A 41 -10.83 4.58 -28.33
CA GLU A 41 -11.31 5.78 -27.69
C GLU A 41 -11.21 5.43 -26.22
N VAL A 42 -10.32 6.10 -25.50
CA VAL A 42 -10.11 5.87 -24.07
C VAL A 42 -11.45 6.15 -23.42
N VAL A 43 -12.20 5.09 -23.25
CA VAL A 43 -13.50 5.11 -22.61
C VAL A 43 -13.19 5.16 -21.14
N VAL A 44 -13.61 6.20 -20.46
CA VAL A 44 -13.60 6.21 -19.00
C VAL A 44 -14.68 5.20 -18.58
N GLU A 45 -14.28 3.97 -18.27
CA GLU A 45 -15.16 2.97 -17.68
C GLU A 45 -15.43 3.39 -16.23
N ALA A 46 -16.53 4.06 -16.02
CA ALA A 46 -17.04 4.38 -14.71
C ALA A 46 -18.03 3.29 -14.30
N GLY A 47 -17.51 2.16 -13.82
CA GLY A 47 -18.33 1.00 -13.48
C GLY A 47 -19.09 0.44 -14.69
N ILE A 48 -20.44 0.43 -14.64
CA ILE A 48 -21.30 -0.10 -15.71
C ILE A 48 -21.51 0.90 -16.87
N ILE A 49 -21.15 2.17 -16.68
CA ILE A 49 -21.37 3.23 -17.67
C ILE A 49 -20.06 3.55 -18.39
N GLN A 50 -19.97 3.16 -19.65
CA GLN A 50 -18.90 3.61 -20.55
C GLN A 50 -19.30 4.97 -21.15
N ARG A 51 -18.50 5.99 -20.93
CA ARG A 51 -18.66 7.31 -21.55
C ARG A 51 -17.47 7.63 -22.44
N ASN A 52 -17.74 8.14 -23.62
CA ASN A 52 -16.72 8.65 -24.51
C ASN A 52 -15.96 9.80 -23.88
N LYS A 53 -14.64 9.81 -24.02
CA LYS A 53 -13.73 10.87 -23.57
C LYS A 53 -14.20 12.27 -24.00
N MET A 54 -14.75 12.40 -25.21
CA MET A 54 -15.28 13.67 -25.74
C MET A 54 -16.57 14.16 -25.07
N GLY A 55 -17.33 13.29 -24.41
CA GLY A 55 -18.57 13.64 -23.68
C GLY A 55 -18.37 13.85 -22.19
N PHE A 56 -17.13 13.80 -21.71
CA PHE A 56 -16.82 13.90 -20.30
C PHE A 56 -16.30 15.30 -19.97
N THR A 57 -17.10 16.09 -19.26
CA THR A 57 -16.79 17.50 -18.93
C THR A 57 -15.99 17.67 -17.65
N GLY A 58 -15.64 16.58 -16.97
CA GLY A 58 -14.94 16.58 -15.69
C GLY A 58 -13.41 16.61 -15.81
N SER A 59 -12.74 17.06 -14.74
CA SER A 59 -11.29 17.02 -14.63
C SER A 59 -10.82 15.60 -14.27
N TYR A 60 -10.07 14.98 -15.14
CA TYR A 60 -9.47 13.68 -14.93
C TYR A 60 -8.04 13.62 -15.48
N ARG A 61 -7.23 12.71 -14.96
CA ARG A 61 -5.94 12.34 -15.53
C ARG A 61 -5.85 10.82 -15.66
N THR A 62 -5.51 10.35 -16.83
CA THR A 62 -5.21 8.93 -17.06
C THR A 62 -3.69 8.77 -17.19
N VAL A 63 -3.15 7.84 -16.42
CA VAL A 63 -1.76 7.40 -16.44
C VAL A 63 -1.75 6.00 -17.04
N ASN A 64 -0.99 5.80 -18.11
CA ASN A 64 -0.86 4.50 -18.77
C ASN A 64 0.26 3.64 -18.16
N GLN A 65 0.34 2.37 -18.59
CA GLN A 65 1.36 1.44 -18.10
C GLN A 65 2.79 1.92 -18.34
N GLU A 66 3.04 2.55 -19.49
CA GLU A 66 4.39 3.03 -19.85
C GLU A 66 4.83 4.16 -18.94
N GLU A 67 3.94 5.12 -18.63
CA GLU A 67 4.21 6.20 -17.68
C GLU A 67 4.43 5.66 -16.26
N LEU A 68 3.63 4.67 -15.82
CA LEU A 68 3.81 4.03 -14.51
C LEU A 68 5.17 3.35 -14.40
N LYS A 69 5.60 2.61 -15.43
CA LYS A 69 6.89 1.92 -15.46
C LYS A 69 8.07 2.88 -15.59
N ALA A 70 7.90 4.01 -16.28
CA ALA A 70 8.97 5.01 -16.46
C ALA A 70 9.41 5.64 -15.13
N VAL A 71 8.56 5.69 -14.12
CA VAL A 71 8.92 6.15 -12.77
C VAL A 71 9.87 5.19 -12.05
N GLY A 72 9.89 3.91 -12.46
CA GLY A 72 10.80 2.91 -11.91
C GLY A 72 10.48 2.48 -10.47
N ASN A 73 9.26 2.71 -9.99
CA ASN A 73 8.86 2.31 -8.64
C ASN A 73 8.00 1.04 -8.69
N ILE A 74 8.29 0.09 -7.80
CA ILE A 74 7.54 -1.17 -7.68
C ILE A 74 6.17 -0.92 -7.01
N ASN A 75 6.01 0.17 -6.28
CA ASN A 75 4.77 0.53 -5.60
C ASN A 75 3.91 1.45 -6.46
N VAL A 76 2.69 1.02 -6.76
CA VAL A 76 1.70 1.75 -7.58
C VAL A 76 1.38 3.13 -6.99
N LEU A 77 1.19 3.22 -5.67
CA LEU A 77 0.80 4.46 -4.99
C LEU A 77 1.92 5.51 -5.01
N GLN A 78 3.16 5.06 -4.84
CA GLN A 78 4.34 5.94 -4.94
C GLN A 78 4.57 6.41 -6.38
N SER A 79 4.29 5.56 -7.38
CA SER A 79 4.30 5.97 -8.78
C SER A 79 3.27 7.06 -9.06
N LEU A 80 2.05 6.93 -8.52
CA LEU A 80 1.00 7.94 -8.66
C LEU A 80 1.37 9.27 -7.98
N LYS A 81 1.96 9.25 -6.76
CA LYS A 81 2.47 10.44 -6.07
C LYS A 81 3.45 11.23 -6.96
N THR A 82 4.32 10.53 -7.68
CA THR A 82 5.31 11.14 -8.57
C THR A 82 4.69 11.70 -9.84
N LEU A 83 3.68 11.01 -10.39
CA LEU A 83 3.08 11.35 -11.69
C LEU A 83 1.99 12.42 -11.60
N ASP A 84 1.32 12.54 -10.45
CA ASP A 84 0.23 13.48 -10.26
C ASP A 84 0.29 14.18 -8.89
N PRO A 85 0.55 15.50 -8.85
CA PRO A 85 0.68 16.25 -7.60
C PRO A 85 -0.64 16.37 -6.81
N SER A 86 -1.79 16.07 -7.41
CA SER A 86 -3.07 16.05 -6.68
C SER A 86 -3.25 14.78 -5.86
N PHE A 87 -2.48 13.73 -6.16
CA PHE A 87 -2.46 12.48 -5.40
C PHE A 87 -1.37 12.55 -4.34
N VAL A 88 -1.76 12.86 -3.12
CA VAL A 88 -0.84 13.09 -2.01
C VAL A 88 -0.77 11.83 -1.15
N VAL A 89 0.40 11.26 -1.05
CA VAL A 89 0.74 10.23 -0.07
C VAL A 89 1.46 10.92 1.07
N ALA A 90 0.87 10.94 2.26
CA ALA A 90 1.46 11.60 3.42
C ALA A 90 2.79 10.92 3.78
N ASP A 91 3.83 11.73 3.92
CA ASP A 91 5.10 11.28 4.46
C ASP A 91 4.98 11.29 6.00
N ASP A 92 4.77 10.13 6.58
CA ASP A 92 4.78 9.97 8.03
C ASP A 92 6.16 9.51 8.47
N MET A 93 6.93 10.45 9.02
CA MET A 93 8.29 10.18 9.49
C MET A 93 8.32 9.22 10.69
N SER A 94 7.21 9.05 11.40
CA SER A 94 7.11 8.09 12.50
C SER A 94 7.07 6.64 12.02
N MET A 95 6.55 6.42 10.81
CA MET A 95 6.45 5.10 10.19
C MET A 95 7.75 4.69 9.46
N GLY A 96 8.61 5.65 9.14
CA GLY A 96 9.88 5.42 8.47
C GLY A 96 9.70 4.68 7.13
N SER A 97 10.47 3.62 6.94
CA SER A 97 10.44 2.77 5.74
C SER A 97 9.68 1.45 5.97
N ASP A 98 8.78 1.38 6.95
CA ASP A 98 8.05 0.16 7.27
C ASP A 98 7.09 -0.22 6.12
N PRO A 99 7.32 -1.35 5.44
CA PRO A 99 6.49 -1.78 4.31
C PRO A 99 5.11 -2.29 4.74
N ASN A 100 4.88 -2.52 6.04
CA ASN A 100 3.63 -3.02 6.60
C ASN A 100 2.67 -1.90 6.99
N THR A 101 3.17 -0.67 7.04
CA THR A 101 2.36 0.50 7.38
C THR A 101 1.89 1.20 6.12
N MET A 102 0.58 1.50 6.06
CA MET A 102 -0.03 2.19 4.93
C MET A 102 -0.01 3.69 5.17
N SER A 103 0.62 4.43 4.27
CA SER A 103 0.60 5.89 4.29
C SER A 103 -0.83 6.40 4.06
N ARG A 104 -1.19 7.50 4.74
CA ARG A 104 -2.45 8.19 4.48
C ARG A 104 -2.43 8.79 3.08
N ILE A 105 -3.52 8.55 2.35
CA ILE A 105 -3.67 9.07 0.99
C ILE A 105 -4.80 10.08 0.97
N THR A 106 -4.56 11.20 0.32
CA THR A 106 -5.58 12.21 0.06
C THR A 106 -5.52 12.65 -1.38
N MET A 107 -6.68 13.00 -1.93
CA MET A 107 -6.80 13.63 -3.23
C MET A 107 -7.60 14.91 -3.06
N ARG A 108 -7.09 16.06 -3.56
CA ARG A 108 -7.71 17.39 -3.41
C ARG A 108 -7.70 17.96 -1.98
N GLY A 109 -6.82 17.48 -1.09
CA GLY A 109 -6.77 17.91 0.31
C GLY A 109 -7.79 17.22 1.20
N GLY A 110 -7.75 17.52 2.50
CA GLY A 110 -8.71 16.97 3.47
C GLY A 110 -10.01 17.78 3.48
N THR A 111 -11.14 17.12 3.26
CA THR A 111 -12.47 17.73 3.37
C THR A 111 -13.02 17.64 4.79
N THR A 112 -12.46 16.78 5.62
CA THR A 112 -12.86 16.54 7.00
C THR A 112 -11.67 16.78 7.93
N MET A 113 -11.86 17.58 8.98
CA MET A 113 -10.87 17.71 10.06
C MET A 113 -10.79 16.38 10.80
N THR A 114 -9.63 15.72 10.72
CA THR A 114 -9.33 14.59 11.58
C THR A 114 -8.99 15.13 12.98
N ILE A 115 -9.97 15.08 13.88
CA ILE A 115 -9.73 15.37 15.30
C ILE A 115 -9.15 14.07 15.88
N SER A 116 -7.87 14.10 16.25
CA SER A 116 -7.21 12.97 16.93
C SER A 116 -8.04 12.59 18.17
N GLY A 117 -8.52 11.36 18.24
CA GLY A 117 -9.28 10.82 19.37
C GLY A 117 -10.78 10.64 19.18
N ILE A 118 -11.38 11.07 18.07
CA ILE A 118 -12.80 10.82 17.77
C ILE A 118 -12.98 9.64 16.78
N TYR A 119 -11.96 9.37 15.97
CA TYR A 119 -11.96 8.23 15.06
C TYR A 119 -10.98 7.20 15.58
N ASP A 120 -11.50 6.03 15.90
CA ASP A 120 -10.70 4.83 16.18
C ASP A 120 -9.77 4.57 14.99
N ASP A 121 -8.48 4.33 15.23
CA ASP A 121 -7.44 4.05 14.21
C ASP A 121 -7.78 2.84 13.29
N THR A 122 -8.85 2.13 13.61
CA THR A 122 -9.37 0.97 12.87
C THR A 122 -10.42 1.31 11.81
N THR A 123 -10.90 2.55 11.75
CA THR A 123 -11.91 2.99 10.77
C THR A 123 -11.27 3.73 9.61
N THR A 124 -11.79 3.48 8.41
CA THR A 124 -11.41 4.12 7.14
C THR A 124 -11.19 5.62 7.28
N ASN A 125 -10.04 6.11 6.80
CA ASN A 125 -9.74 7.54 6.74
C ASN A 125 -10.86 8.27 5.97
N PRO A 126 -11.61 9.20 6.57
CA PRO A 126 -12.74 9.87 5.92
C PRO A 126 -12.32 10.72 4.71
N ASN A 127 -11.02 11.01 4.55
CA ASN A 127 -10.46 11.78 3.44
C ASN A 127 -9.83 10.89 2.35
N GLU A 128 -9.93 9.56 2.48
CA GLU A 128 -9.38 8.64 1.49
C GLU A 128 -10.21 8.66 0.20
N PRO A 129 -9.57 8.68 -0.99
CA PRO A 129 -10.27 8.54 -2.25
C PRO A 129 -10.87 7.14 -2.40
N LEU A 130 -11.94 7.04 -3.16
CA LEU A 130 -12.53 5.74 -3.51
C LEU A 130 -11.65 5.04 -4.55
N PHE A 131 -11.28 3.79 -4.30
CA PHE A 131 -10.57 2.95 -5.26
C PHE A 131 -11.52 2.02 -6.00
N ILE A 132 -11.39 1.99 -7.31
CA ILE A 132 -12.15 1.09 -8.21
C ILE A 132 -11.16 0.25 -8.99
N LEU A 133 -11.26 -1.08 -8.90
CA LEU A 133 -10.45 -2.03 -9.65
C LEU A 133 -11.33 -2.82 -10.61
N ASP A 134 -11.09 -2.68 -11.93
CA ASP A 134 -11.88 -3.34 -12.98
C ASP A 134 -13.41 -3.15 -12.83
N GLY A 135 -13.83 -1.95 -12.38
CA GLY A 135 -15.24 -1.59 -12.19
C GLY A 135 -15.85 -1.94 -10.83
N PHE A 136 -15.08 -2.51 -9.90
CA PHE A 136 -15.51 -2.85 -8.54
C PHE A 136 -14.75 -2.06 -7.49
N GLU A 137 -15.45 -1.72 -6.40
CA GLU A 137 -14.81 -1.08 -5.25
C GLU A 137 -13.76 -2.00 -4.62
N SER A 138 -12.58 -1.46 -4.42
CA SER A 138 -11.41 -2.13 -3.88
C SER A 138 -10.86 -1.37 -2.67
N SER A 139 -10.05 -2.02 -1.86
CA SER A 139 -9.37 -1.38 -0.73
C SER A 139 -8.03 -0.78 -1.16
N LEU A 140 -7.55 0.22 -0.40
CA LEU A 140 -6.20 0.76 -0.55
C LEU A 140 -5.14 -0.35 -0.49
N GLN A 141 -5.31 -1.32 0.42
CA GLN A 141 -4.44 -2.47 0.58
C GLN A 141 -4.34 -3.31 -0.70
N GLU A 142 -5.48 -3.60 -1.35
CA GLU A 142 -5.53 -4.39 -2.58
C GLU A 142 -4.81 -3.67 -3.74
N ILE A 143 -4.96 -2.34 -3.83
CA ILE A 143 -4.26 -1.53 -4.83
C ILE A 143 -2.76 -1.45 -4.55
N ASN A 144 -2.34 -1.32 -3.28
CA ASN A 144 -0.94 -1.30 -2.90
C ASN A 144 -0.22 -2.63 -3.22
N ASP A 145 -0.91 -3.73 -3.03
CA ASP A 145 -0.37 -5.07 -3.27
C ASP A 145 -0.47 -5.50 -4.74
N LEU A 146 -1.18 -4.72 -5.58
CA LEU A 146 -1.35 -5.02 -6.99
C LEU A 146 -0.01 -4.99 -7.74
N ASP A 147 0.20 -5.95 -8.62
CA ASP A 147 1.34 -5.98 -9.53
C ASP A 147 1.20 -4.87 -10.59
N ILE A 148 2.16 -3.94 -10.62
CA ILE A 148 2.20 -2.83 -11.58
C ILE A 148 2.21 -3.34 -13.04
N ASN A 149 2.75 -4.53 -13.29
CA ASN A 149 2.81 -5.14 -14.62
C ASN A 149 1.46 -5.61 -15.13
N ARG A 150 0.45 -5.74 -14.23
CA ARG A 150 -0.93 -6.08 -14.57
C ARG A 150 -1.79 -4.86 -14.89
N ILE A 151 -1.33 -3.66 -14.59
CA ILE A 151 -2.09 -2.42 -14.77
C ILE A 151 -1.98 -1.98 -16.23
N GLU A 152 -3.13 -1.73 -16.86
CA GLU A 152 -3.24 -1.12 -18.19
C GLU A 152 -3.26 0.41 -18.08
N SER A 153 -4.09 0.93 -17.15
CA SER A 153 -4.21 2.36 -16.90
C SER A 153 -4.74 2.65 -15.50
N ILE A 154 -4.43 3.85 -15.01
CA ILE A 154 -5.03 4.42 -13.80
C ILE A 154 -5.61 5.78 -14.14
N THR A 155 -6.91 5.96 -13.86
CA THR A 155 -7.59 7.23 -14.07
C THR A 155 -7.97 7.86 -12.74
N LEU A 156 -7.48 9.08 -12.53
CA LEU A 156 -7.77 9.90 -11.37
C LEU A 156 -8.94 10.85 -11.70
N LEU A 157 -10.09 10.67 -11.06
CA LEU A 157 -11.27 11.52 -11.19
C LEU A 157 -11.25 12.54 -10.05
N LYS A 158 -11.11 13.84 -10.41
CA LYS A 158 -10.74 14.88 -9.45
C LYS A 158 -11.86 15.83 -9.08
N ASP A 159 -12.94 15.92 -9.85
CA ASP A 159 -14.02 16.86 -9.60
C ASP A 159 -15.37 16.20 -9.36
N ALA A 160 -16.33 16.98 -8.86
CA ALA A 160 -17.66 16.48 -8.54
C ALA A 160 -18.42 15.97 -9.78
N ALA A 161 -18.18 16.54 -10.97
CA ALA A 161 -18.84 16.11 -12.20
C ALA A 161 -18.36 14.73 -12.64
N SER A 162 -17.05 14.45 -12.47
CA SER A 162 -16.45 13.16 -12.78
C SER A 162 -16.79 12.09 -11.75
N THR A 163 -16.91 12.45 -10.48
CA THR A 163 -17.17 11.51 -9.38
C THR A 163 -18.64 11.28 -9.06
N ALA A 164 -19.56 12.08 -9.63
CA ALA A 164 -21.01 12.03 -9.37
C ALA A 164 -21.63 10.63 -9.54
N ILE A 165 -21.11 9.82 -10.47
CA ILE A 165 -21.58 8.45 -10.71
C ILE A 165 -21.30 7.49 -9.56
N TYR A 166 -20.35 7.82 -8.67
CA TYR A 166 -20.00 7.04 -7.49
C TYR A 166 -20.70 7.53 -6.22
N GLY A 167 -21.57 8.56 -6.35
CA GLY A 167 -22.33 9.10 -5.23
C GLY A 167 -21.45 9.72 -4.15
N SER A 168 -21.90 9.65 -2.90
CA SER A 168 -21.20 10.24 -1.73
C SER A 168 -19.80 9.64 -1.49
N LYS A 169 -19.55 8.39 -1.89
CA LYS A 169 -18.24 7.74 -1.76
C LYS A 169 -17.15 8.37 -2.62
N GLY A 170 -17.54 9.00 -3.74
CA GLY A 170 -16.62 9.72 -4.62
C GLY A 170 -16.27 11.14 -4.17
N ALA A 171 -16.74 11.60 -3.01
CA ALA A 171 -16.57 12.99 -2.56
C ALA A 171 -15.09 13.42 -2.46
N ASN A 172 -14.20 12.53 -2.07
CA ASN A 172 -12.75 12.78 -1.94
C ASN A 172 -11.96 12.46 -3.22
N GLY A 173 -12.65 12.21 -4.33
CA GLY A 173 -12.07 11.75 -5.59
C GLY A 173 -12.17 10.25 -5.77
N VAL A 174 -11.91 9.78 -6.99
CA VAL A 174 -11.95 8.36 -7.33
C VAL A 174 -10.72 7.98 -8.13
N VAL A 175 -10.09 6.87 -7.76
CA VAL A 175 -8.97 6.25 -8.45
C VAL A 175 -9.48 5.00 -9.14
N VAL A 176 -9.58 5.04 -10.47
CA VAL A 176 -10.02 3.90 -11.29
C VAL A 176 -8.80 3.19 -11.85
N VAL A 177 -8.63 1.94 -11.49
CA VAL A 177 -7.53 1.08 -11.94
C VAL A 177 -8.10 0.03 -12.90
N GLU A 178 -7.55 -0.03 -14.09
CA GLU A 178 -7.89 -1.04 -15.09
C GLU A 178 -6.71 -1.97 -15.29
N THR A 179 -7.00 -3.28 -15.27
CA THR A 179 -5.99 -4.30 -15.53
C THR A 179 -6.01 -4.75 -16.98
N ILE A 180 -4.84 -5.20 -17.47
CA ILE A 180 -4.68 -5.69 -18.84
C ILE A 180 -5.68 -6.81 -19.12
N LYS A 181 -6.44 -6.66 -20.19
CA LYS A 181 -7.44 -7.64 -20.64
C LYS A 181 -6.81 -8.62 -21.65
N PRO A 182 -7.10 -9.92 -21.57
CA PRO A 182 -6.57 -10.89 -22.53
C PRO A 182 -7.07 -10.60 -23.95
N LYS A 183 -6.18 -10.76 -24.94
CA LYS A 183 -6.50 -10.59 -26.36
C LYS A 183 -6.63 -11.95 -27.05
N ALA A 184 -7.49 -12.04 -28.08
CA ALA A 184 -7.60 -13.24 -28.91
C ALA A 184 -6.31 -13.43 -29.73
N GLY A 185 -5.78 -14.65 -29.74
CA GLY A 185 -4.56 -14.98 -30.46
C GLY A 185 -3.86 -16.21 -29.87
N GLU A 186 -2.61 -16.37 -30.23
CA GLU A 186 -1.75 -17.40 -29.69
C GLU A 186 -1.50 -17.21 -28.19
N VAL A 187 -1.10 -18.28 -27.51
CA VAL A 187 -0.74 -18.24 -26.10
C VAL A 187 0.46 -17.33 -25.90
N MET A 188 0.30 -16.31 -25.09
CA MET A 188 1.39 -15.40 -24.67
C MET A 188 1.80 -15.69 -23.24
N ILE A 189 3.10 -15.82 -23.03
CA ILE A 189 3.70 -15.98 -21.71
C ILE A 189 4.58 -14.76 -21.47
N ASN A 190 4.26 -14.01 -20.43
CA ASN A 190 5.01 -12.84 -20.03
C ASN A 190 5.57 -13.04 -18.60
N TYR A 191 6.88 -12.91 -18.47
CA TYR A 191 7.55 -12.84 -17.19
C TYR A 191 8.09 -11.43 -16.99
N SER A 192 7.88 -10.87 -15.81
CA SER A 192 8.47 -9.60 -15.37
C SER A 192 9.19 -9.81 -14.05
N GLY A 193 10.40 -9.28 -13.96
CA GLY A 193 11.21 -9.27 -12.75
C GLY A 193 11.73 -7.87 -12.49
N ASP A 194 11.41 -7.32 -11.30
CA ASP A 194 11.82 -5.98 -10.88
C ASP A 194 12.63 -6.08 -9.59
N ALA A 195 13.71 -5.32 -9.49
CA ALA A 195 14.52 -5.20 -8.29
C ALA A 195 14.78 -3.73 -7.96
N GLN A 196 14.64 -3.37 -6.70
CA GLN A 196 14.89 -2.02 -6.19
C GLN A 196 15.81 -2.10 -4.98
N VAL A 197 16.81 -1.22 -4.93
CA VAL A 197 17.71 -1.07 -3.79
C VAL A 197 17.45 0.28 -3.15
N ALA A 198 17.22 0.30 -1.83
CA ALA A 198 16.99 1.51 -1.06
C ALA A 198 17.95 1.58 0.12
N TRP A 199 18.44 2.77 0.42
CA TRP A 199 19.26 3.06 1.60
C TRP A 199 18.82 4.37 2.24
N ALA A 200 19.09 4.53 3.54
CA ALA A 200 18.77 5.77 4.24
C ALA A 200 19.79 6.86 3.88
N ASP A 201 19.30 8.03 3.53
CA ASP A 201 20.10 9.24 3.52
C ASP A 201 20.06 9.90 4.90
N LEU A 202 21.17 9.78 5.64
CA LEU A 202 21.33 10.37 6.96
C LEU A 202 22.05 11.71 6.93
N SER A 203 22.36 12.27 5.77
CA SER A 203 23.13 13.51 5.62
C SER A 203 22.44 14.73 6.21
N VAL A 204 21.10 14.69 6.32
CA VAL A 204 20.30 15.77 6.91
C VAL A 204 20.37 15.80 8.43
N TYR A 205 20.81 14.71 9.07
CA TYR A 205 20.97 14.62 10.52
C TYR A 205 22.35 15.13 10.92
N ASN A 206 22.42 16.38 11.35
CA ASN A 206 23.65 16.98 11.85
C ASN A 206 23.82 16.65 13.34
N MET A 207 24.23 15.40 13.65
CA MET A 207 24.40 14.92 15.01
C MET A 207 25.76 15.31 15.56
N MET A 208 25.79 15.71 16.85
CA MET A 208 27.04 15.94 17.58
C MET A 208 27.78 14.61 17.78
N ASN A 209 29.10 14.63 17.67
CA ASN A 209 29.94 13.53 18.13
C ASN A 209 29.97 13.43 19.67
N ALA A 210 30.57 12.36 20.19
CA ALA A 210 30.58 12.12 21.64
C ALA A 210 31.23 13.22 22.47
N ALA A 211 32.32 13.81 21.99
CA ALA A 211 33.02 14.92 22.65
C ALA A 211 32.18 16.20 22.60
N GLU A 212 31.68 16.57 21.46
CA GLU A 212 30.82 17.76 21.27
C GLU A 212 29.55 17.67 22.10
N LYS A 213 28.91 16.48 22.14
CA LYS A 213 27.71 16.25 22.94
C LYS A 213 27.97 16.42 24.43
N LEU A 214 29.09 15.86 24.95
CA LEU A 214 29.47 15.99 26.33
C LEU A 214 29.80 17.43 26.70
N GLU A 215 30.55 18.14 25.86
CA GLU A 215 30.85 19.56 26.03
C GLU A 215 29.59 20.42 26.07
N PHE A 216 28.69 20.19 25.10
CA PHE A 216 27.39 20.87 25.04
C PHE A 216 26.58 20.66 26.33
N GLU A 217 26.54 19.44 26.86
CA GLU A 217 25.81 19.13 28.10
C GLU A 217 26.44 19.82 29.34
N VAL A 218 27.75 19.97 29.37
CA VAL A 218 28.46 20.74 30.43
C VAL A 218 28.08 22.22 30.34
N LEU A 219 28.16 22.80 29.13
CA LEU A 219 27.79 24.20 28.88
C LEU A 219 26.32 24.49 29.17
N ALA A 220 25.44 23.53 28.91
CA ALA A 220 24.02 23.60 29.22
C ALA A 220 23.71 23.43 30.72
N GLY A 221 24.71 23.21 31.55
CA GLY A 221 24.57 23.07 33.01
C GLY A 221 23.93 21.74 33.45
N ARG A 222 23.93 20.71 32.59
CA ARG A 222 23.31 19.40 32.88
C ARG A 222 23.89 18.75 34.16
N TYR A 223 25.18 18.91 34.38
CA TYR A 223 25.90 18.28 35.49
C TYR A 223 26.08 19.20 36.71
N GLY A 224 25.52 20.43 36.65
CA GLY A 224 25.70 21.44 37.68
C GLY A 224 27.15 21.94 37.76
N ASP A 225 27.53 22.46 38.94
CA ASP A 225 28.92 22.86 39.16
C ASP A 225 29.80 21.61 39.40
N LEU A 226 30.69 21.33 38.46
CA LEU A 226 31.60 20.17 38.51
C LEU A 226 32.66 20.28 39.61
N ASN A 227 32.79 21.44 40.29
CA ASN A 227 33.67 21.65 41.41
C ASN A 227 32.96 21.45 42.76
N ASP A 228 31.61 21.44 42.78
CA ASP A 228 30.82 21.21 43.99
C ASP A 228 30.51 19.72 44.21
N TRP A 229 31.48 18.99 44.78
CA TRP A 229 31.33 17.57 45.08
C TRP A 229 30.28 17.27 46.15
N SER A 230 29.92 18.23 46.97
CA SER A 230 28.97 18.00 48.05
C SER A 230 27.53 18.07 47.57
N GLY A 231 27.24 19.01 46.66
CA GLY A 231 25.90 19.21 46.10
C GLY A 231 25.59 18.37 44.85
N ASN A 232 26.61 18.04 44.03
CA ASN A 232 26.43 17.47 42.71
C ASN A 232 27.10 16.09 42.49
N ARG A 233 27.38 15.35 43.55
CA ARG A 233 28.16 14.09 43.51
C ARG A 233 27.71 13.12 42.42
N GLU A 234 26.42 12.90 42.29
CA GLU A 234 25.89 11.93 41.31
C GLU A 234 25.96 12.44 39.86
N SER A 235 25.71 13.74 39.66
CA SER A 235 25.87 14.36 38.33
C SER A 235 27.33 14.36 37.88
N ILE A 236 28.27 14.61 38.83
CA ILE A 236 29.71 14.52 38.55
C ILE A 236 30.11 13.08 38.22
N ALA A 237 29.58 12.08 38.93
CA ALA A 237 29.85 10.68 38.62
C ALA A 237 29.32 10.29 37.24
N GLN A 238 28.16 10.81 36.85
CA GLN A 238 27.62 10.61 35.50
C GLN A 238 28.53 11.24 34.42
N TYR A 239 28.95 12.49 34.65
CA TYR A 239 29.90 13.17 33.75
C TYR A 239 31.21 12.37 33.62
N GLN A 240 31.78 11.87 34.73
CA GLN A 240 33.01 11.08 34.70
C GLN A 240 32.88 9.79 33.89
N ARG A 241 31.75 9.07 34.00
CA ARG A 241 31.50 7.88 33.19
C ARG A 241 31.41 8.22 31.67
N ALA A 242 30.70 9.30 31.34
CA ALA A 242 30.62 9.76 29.95
C ALA A 242 32.00 10.22 29.43
N LEU A 243 32.79 10.97 30.24
CA LEU A 243 34.12 11.41 29.89
C LEU A 243 35.10 10.23 29.71
N GLU A 244 35.00 9.20 30.54
CA GLU A 244 35.80 7.99 30.41
C GLU A 244 35.54 7.32 29.06
N ASN A 245 34.27 7.16 28.65
CA ASN A 245 33.90 6.61 27.37
C ASN A 245 34.44 7.46 26.20
N VAL A 246 34.32 8.80 26.28
CA VAL A 246 34.87 9.71 25.27
C VAL A 246 36.39 9.54 25.17
N ARG A 247 37.10 9.46 26.30
CA ARG A 247 38.57 9.26 26.36
C ARG A 247 38.99 7.90 25.79
N ARG A 248 38.16 6.90 25.94
CA ARG A 248 38.36 5.57 25.34
C ARG A 248 38.05 5.54 23.84
N GLY A 249 37.60 6.66 23.27
CA GLY A 249 37.29 6.78 21.85
C GLY A 249 35.89 6.26 21.48
N VAL A 250 34.98 6.11 22.44
CA VAL A 250 33.58 5.76 22.14
C VAL A 250 32.91 6.95 21.48
N ASP A 251 32.50 6.75 20.24
CA ASP A 251 31.73 7.71 19.44
C ASP A 251 30.74 6.95 18.54
N THR A 252 29.59 6.64 19.12
CA THR A 252 28.58 5.78 18.49
C THR A 252 27.62 6.60 17.63
N TYR A 253 27.65 6.40 16.33
CA TYR A 253 26.64 6.95 15.44
C TYR A 253 25.38 6.05 15.45
N TRP A 254 24.53 6.25 16.47
CA TRP A 254 23.37 5.42 16.77
C TRP A 254 22.40 5.28 15.59
N LEU A 255 22.30 6.28 14.70
CA LEU A 255 21.39 6.26 13.56
C LEU A 255 21.67 5.13 12.57
N LYS A 256 22.93 4.64 12.50
CA LYS A 256 23.30 3.52 11.63
C LYS A 256 22.93 2.15 12.21
N VAL A 257 22.73 2.07 13.52
CA VAL A 257 22.52 0.78 14.20
C VAL A 257 21.28 0.05 13.70
N PRO A 258 20.09 0.70 13.60
CA PRO A 258 18.86 0.03 13.19
C PRO A 258 18.67 -0.08 11.68
N ILE A 259 19.54 0.51 10.85
CA ILE A 259 19.33 0.57 9.41
C ILE A 259 20.17 -0.42 8.62
N GLN A 260 19.68 -0.74 7.44
CA GLN A 260 20.32 -1.60 6.45
C GLN A 260 20.06 -1.08 5.03
N THR A 261 20.84 -1.57 4.07
CA THR A 261 20.45 -1.46 2.66
C THR A 261 19.32 -2.45 2.41
N ALA A 262 18.18 -1.95 1.98
CA ALA A 262 17.00 -2.75 1.70
C ALA A 262 16.97 -3.17 0.22
N VAL A 263 16.60 -4.41 -0.03
CA VAL A 263 16.40 -4.95 -1.38
C VAL A 263 14.95 -5.37 -1.51
N THR A 264 14.24 -4.76 -2.44
CA THR A 264 12.88 -5.15 -2.81
C THR A 264 12.93 -5.88 -4.14
N GLN A 265 12.22 -6.99 -4.24
CA GLN A 265 12.11 -7.75 -5.49
C GLN A 265 10.66 -8.12 -5.77
N SER A 266 10.30 -8.13 -7.04
CA SER A 266 8.99 -8.54 -7.52
C SER A 266 9.16 -9.41 -8.76
N HIS A 267 8.47 -10.54 -8.77
CA HIS A 267 8.45 -11.48 -9.89
C HIS A 267 7.00 -11.77 -10.26
N SER A 268 6.65 -11.62 -11.53
CA SER A 268 5.33 -11.98 -12.01
C SER A 268 5.39 -12.79 -13.30
N LEU A 269 4.52 -13.78 -13.39
CA LEU A 269 4.32 -14.63 -14.56
C LEU A 269 2.86 -14.54 -14.97
N ASN A 270 2.59 -14.19 -16.22
CA ASN A 270 1.26 -14.11 -16.78
C ASN A 270 1.17 -14.93 -18.07
N VAL A 271 0.17 -15.79 -18.15
CA VAL A 271 -0.16 -16.59 -19.32
C VAL A 271 -1.54 -16.17 -19.79
N SER A 272 -1.66 -15.77 -21.04
CA SER A 272 -2.94 -15.37 -21.64
C SER A 272 -3.09 -15.91 -23.05
N GLY A 273 -4.34 -16.12 -23.47
CA GLY A 273 -4.64 -16.62 -24.81
C GLY A 273 -6.14 -16.86 -25.01
N GLY A 274 -6.46 -17.54 -26.08
CA GLY A 274 -7.81 -17.92 -26.42
C GLY A 274 -8.27 -17.39 -27.77
N ASP A 275 -9.51 -17.64 -28.10
CA ASP A 275 -10.14 -17.22 -29.34
C ASP A 275 -11.18 -16.10 -29.12
N LYS A 276 -11.93 -15.74 -30.19
CA LYS A 276 -12.97 -14.70 -30.08
C LYS A 276 -14.12 -15.09 -29.16
N GLY A 277 -14.33 -16.40 -28.89
CA GLY A 277 -15.41 -16.93 -28.07
C GLY A 277 -14.99 -17.13 -26.60
N PHE A 278 -13.72 -17.47 -26.36
CA PHE A 278 -13.22 -17.73 -25.01
C PHE A 278 -11.81 -17.21 -24.85
N LEU A 279 -11.62 -16.30 -23.89
CA LEU A 279 -10.34 -15.71 -23.52
C LEU A 279 -10.00 -16.08 -22.08
N TYR A 280 -8.74 -16.31 -21.81
CA TYR A 280 -8.25 -16.58 -20.47
C TYR A 280 -6.94 -15.85 -20.20
N GLN A 281 -6.73 -15.56 -18.91
CA GLN A 281 -5.48 -15.05 -18.37
C GLN A 281 -5.29 -15.67 -16.99
N ILE A 282 -4.11 -16.22 -16.74
CA ILE A 282 -3.71 -16.78 -15.45
C ILE A 282 -2.38 -16.14 -15.09
N GLY A 283 -2.27 -15.64 -13.87
CA GLY A 283 -1.04 -15.02 -13.38
C GLY A 283 -0.69 -15.48 -11.98
N ALA A 284 0.61 -15.45 -11.70
CA ALA A 284 1.18 -15.64 -10.37
C ALA A 284 2.19 -14.52 -10.10
N MET A 285 2.26 -14.05 -8.85
CA MET A 285 3.14 -12.98 -8.40
C MET A 285 3.78 -13.36 -7.06
N PHE A 286 5.06 -13.02 -6.92
CA PHE A 286 5.77 -12.97 -5.65
C PHE A 286 6.42 -11.60 -5.51
N LYS A 287 6.22 -10.95 -4.36
CA LYS A 287 6.80 -9.65 -4.04
C LYS A 287 7.37 -9.70 -2.63
N ASP A 288 8.64 -9.33 -2.48
CA ASP A 288 9.37 -9.26 -1.21
C ASP A 288 9.90 -7.85 -1.03
N ILE A 289 9.37 -7.15 -0.03
CA ILE A 289 9.72 -5.76 0.27
C ILE A 289 10.43 -5.75 1.62
N GLN A 290 11.69 -5.32 1.62
CA GLN A 290 12.44 -5.09 2.85
C GLN A 290 12.40 -3.61 3.21
N GLY A 291 12.22 -3.32 4.49
CA GLY A 291 12.37 -1.97 5.03
C GLY A 291 13.84 -1.59 5.22
N VAL A 292 14.14 -0.30 5.15
CA VAL A 292 15.48 0.23 5.48
C VAL A 292 15.77 0.07 6.98
N MET A 293 14.75 0.06 7.86
CA MET A 293 14.90 -0.46 9.22
C MET A 293 14.98 -1.98 9.21
N LYS A 294 15.96 -2.52 9.95
CA LYS A 294 16.18 -3.96 10.09
C LYS A 294 14.94 -4.65 10.65
N GLY A 295 14.65 -5.85 10.17
CA GLY A 295 13.55 -6.68 10.64
C GLY A 295 12.17 -6.37 10.06
N SER A 296 11.98 -5.25 9.36
CA SER A 296 10.73 -4.94 8.68
C SER A 296 10.72 -5.57 7.30
N VAL A 297 9.76 -6.49 7.07
CA VAL A 297 9.62 -7.23 5.81
C VAL A 297 8.14 -7.42 5.49
N ARG A 298 7.80 -7.32 4.20
CA ARG A 298 6.47 -7.64 3.67
C ARG A 298 6.59 -8.54 2.45
N GLN A 299 6.02 -9.74 2.55
CA GLN A 299 6.00 -10.72 1.47
C GLN A 299 4.58 -10.93 0.99
N THR A 300 4.38 -10.82 -0.32
CA THR A 300 3.06 -11.03 -0.94
C THR A 300 3.17 -12.11 -2.02
N PHE A 301 2.32 -13.12 -1.90
CA PHE A 301 2.08 -14.14 -2.93
C PHE A 301 0.72 -13.88 -3.53
N GLY A 302 0.66 -13.64 -4.83
CA GLY A 302 -0.56 -13.35 -5.56
C GLY A 302 -0.85 -14.38 -6.64
N GLY A 303 -2.11 -14.72 -6.80
CA GLY A 303 -2.61 -15.50 -7.94
C GLY A 303 -3.84 -14.82 -8.54
N ASN A 304 -3.94 -14.80 -9.84
CA ASN A 304 -5.11 -14.28 -10.52
C ASN A 304 -5.52 -15.16 -11.70
N MET A 305 -6.84 -15.21 -11.93
CA MET A 305 -7.41 -15.89 -13.08
C MET A 305 -8.55 -15.05 -13.64
N ARG A 306 -8.46 -14.71 -14.91
CA ARG A 306 -9.53 -14.03 -15.64
C ARG A 306 -10.00 -14.92 -16.79
N MET A 307 -11.31 -15.09 -16.90
CA MET A 307 -11.96 -15.80 -17.98
C MET A 307 -13.03 -14.90 -18.59
N THR A 308 -13.12 -14.88 -19.92
CA THR A 308 -14.16 -14.14 -20.64
C THR A 308 -14.74 -15.04 -21.72
N TYR A 309 -16.05 -15.26 -21.64
CA TYR A 309 -16.80 -16.00 -22.64
C TYR A 309 -17.70 -15.05 -23.41
N ARG A 310 -17.62 -15.11 -24.74
CA ARG A 310 -18.40 -14.29 -25.69
C ARG A 310 -19.10 -15.15 -26.68
N LYS A 311 -20.41 -14.99 -26.79
CA LYS A 311 -21.19 -15.66 -27.83
C LYS A 311 -22.29 -14.72 -28.30
N ASN A 312 -22.25 -14.34 -29.60
CA ASN A 312 -23.19 -13.40 -30.18
C ASN A 312 -23.29 -12.09 -29.37
N LYS A 313 -24.48 -11.82 -28.83
CA LYS A 313 -24.82 -10.65 -28.03
C LYS A 313 -24.58 -10.84 -26.51
N PHE A 314 -24.02 -11.96 -26.11
CA PHE A 314 -23.78 -12.32 -24.70
C PHE A 314 -22.28 -12.32 -24.39
N ASN A 315 -21.92 -11.66 -23.29
CA ASN A 315 -20.55 -11.60 -22.79
C ASN A 315 -20.56 -11.76 -21.26
N ILE A 316 -19.85 -12.75 -20.74
CA ILE A 316 -19.62 -12.95 -19.33
C ILE A 316 -18.12 -12.99 -19.06
N SER A 317 -17.67 -12.27 -18.04
CA SER A 317 -16.30 -12.32 -17.58
C SER A 317 -16.25 -12.56 -16.06
N ASN A 318 -15.31 -13.40 -15.65
CA ASN A 318 -15.01 -13.65 -14.24
C ASN A 318 -13.53 -13.33 -13.98
N ASN A 319 -13.24 -12.67 -12.88
CA ASN A 319 -11.90 -12.34 -12.42
C ASN A 319 -11.76 -12.75 -10.96
N LEU A 320 -10.92 -13.76 -10.72
CA LEU A 320 -10.56 -14.25 -9.39
C LEU A 320 -9.16 -13.73 -9.05
N ASN A 321 -9.00 -13.11 -7.88
CA ASN A 321 -7.72 -12.73 -7.30
C ASN A 321 -7.59 -13.36 -5.92
N VAL A 322 -6.42 -13.91 -5.62
CA VAL A 322 -6.06 -14.48 -4.32
C VAL A 322 -4.71 -13.91 -3.92
N ASN A 323 -4.63 -13.24 -2.78
CA ASN A 323 -3.40 -12.69 -2.25
C ASN A 323 -3.17 -13.18 -0.82
N ILE A 324 -1.94 -13.62 -0.54
CA ILE A 324 -1.46 -13.94 0.79
C ILE A 324 -0.32 -13.00 1.10
N THR A 325 -0.48 -12.17 2.13
CA THR A 325 0.55 -11.22 2.57
C THR A 325 0.99 -11.58 3.98
N ASN A 326 2.31 -11.71 4.15
CA ASN A 326 2.96 -11.89 5.44
C ASN A 326 3.77 -10.64 5.76
N GLY A 327 3.42 -9.94 6.82
CA GLY A 327 4.15 -8.81 7.37
C GLY A 327 4.92 -9.22 8.61
N ASN A 328 6.13 -8.71 8.75
CA ASN A 328 6.91 -8.81 9.97
C ASN A 328 7.54 -7.45 10.26
N ASN A 329 7.30 -6.92 11.46
CA ASN A 329 8.00 -5.76 11.98
C ASN A 329 8.92 -6.26 13.08
N GLY A 330 10.21 -6.18 12.84
CA GLY A 330 11.21 -6.66 13.79
C GLY A 330 11.14 -5.94 15.15
N ALA A 331 11.83 -6.49 16.13
CA ALA A 331 11.92 -5.95 17.49
C ALA A 331 12.74 -4.64 17.62
N TRP A 332 13.03 -3.96 16.50
CA TRP A 332 13.92 -2.80 16.46
C TRP A 332 13.31 -1.51 17.04
N GLY A 333 12.03 -1.50 17.40
CA GLY A 333 11.36 -0.32 17.96
C GLY A 333 11.24 0.83 16.97
N SER A 334 11.18 2.05 17.46
CA SER A 334 11.13 3.25 16.64
C SER A 334 12.53 3.80 16.34
N PHE A 335 12.71 4.40 15.17
CA PHE A 335 13.97 5.07 14.82
C PHE A 335 14.33 6.18 15.81
N SER A 336 13.33 6.83 16.40
CA SER A 336 13.51 7.90 17.39
C SER A 336 14.22 7.42 18.67
N GLU A 337 14.11 6.16 19.05
CA GLU A 337 14.84 5.61 20.22
C GLU A 337 16.34 5.65 19.99
N PHE A 338 16.78 5.38 18.76
CA PHE A 338 18.19 5.46 18.38
C PHE A 338 18.67 6.91 18.21
N VAL A 339 17.82 7.81 17.68
CA VAL A 339 18.14 9.24 17.58
C VAL A 339 18.39 9.86 18.95
N ASN A 340 17.65 9.43 19.97
CA ASN A 340 17.75 9.94 21.34
C ASN A 340 18.91 9.35 22.15
N ALA A 341 19.57 8.31 21.66
CA ALA A 341 20.71 7.70 22.36
C ALA A 341 21.96 8.59 22.24
N ASN A 342 22.64 8.83 23.34
CA ASN A 342 23.82 9.68 23.35
C ASN A 342 25.03 8.97 22.71
N PRO A 343 25.86 9.68 21.91
CA PRO A 343 26.97 9.09 21.18
C PRO A 343 28.12 8.59 22.03
N TYR A 344 28.24 9.05 23.27
CA TYR A 344 29.24 8.56 24.22
C TYR A 344 28.89 7.24 24.91
N TYR A 345 27.76 6.63 24.59
CA TYR A 345 27.42 5.28 25.04
C TYR A 345 27.78 4.25 23.95
N PRO A 346 28.47 3.14 24.33
CA PRO A 346 28.76 2.06 23.39
C PRO A 346 27.51 1.21 23.16
N VAL A 347 27.38 0.62 21.98
CA VAL A 347 26.29 -0.33 21.63
C VAL A 347 26.44 -1.63 22.44
N THR A 348 27.69 -2.10 22.57
CA THR A 348 28.07 -3.32 23.28
C THR A 348 29.20 -3.05 24.24
N ASN A 349 29.30 -3.84 25.28
CA ASN A 349 30.46 -3.83 26.19
C ASN A 349 31.72 -4.35 25.46
N GLU A 350 32.89 -4.17 26.08
CA GLU A 350 34.18 -4.65 25.53
C GLU A 350 34.24 -6.16 25.35
N ASP A 351 33.53 -6.92 26.18
CA ASP A 351 33.40 -8.37 26.10
C ASP A 351 32.39 -8.84 25.03
N GLY A 352 31.79 -7.89 24.28
CA GLY A 352 30.78 -8.18 23.26
C GLY A 352 29.36 -8.39 23.79
N THR A 353 29.17 -8.33 25.11
CA THR A 353 27.81 -8.40 25.67
C THR A 353 27.02 -7.11 25.40
N ILE A 354 25.69 -7.24 25.29
CA ILE A 354 24.80 -6.10 25.06
C ILE A 354 24.23 -5.66 26.41
N PRO A 355 24.65 -4.49 26.94
CA PRO A 355 24.09 -3.98 28.19
C PRO A 355 22.62 -3.60 27.98
N ARG A 356 21.78 -3.94 28.95
CA ARG A 356 20.38 -3.52 28.98
C ARG A 356 20.25 -2.02 29.19
N ASP A 357 21.01 -1.52 30.17
CA ASP A 357 21.02 -0.13 30.60
C ASP A 357 22.38 0.48 30.26
N LEU A 358 22.37 1.61 29.57
CA LEU A 358 23.60 2.35 29.20
C LEU A 358 24.13 3.18 30.35
N ASP A 359 23.21 3.75 31.13
CA ASP A 359 23.53 4.52 32.35
C ASP A 359 22.30 4.61 33.24
N VAL A 360 22.54 4.74 34.58
CA VAL A 360 21.51 5.04 35.58
C VAL A 360 21.98 6.25 36.35
N TYR A 361 21.17 7.29 36.39
CA TYR A 361 21.50 8.52 37.08
C TYR A 361 20.30 9.11 37.81
N LYS A 362 20.57 9.80 38.90
CA LYS A 362 19.58 10.53 39.68
C LYS A 362 19.51 11.97 39.22
N ARG A 363 18.32 12.49 39.12
CA ARG A 363 18.06 13.90 38.92
C ARG A 363 17.46 14.43 40.23
N ALA A 364 18.01 15.55 40.75
CA ALA A 364 17.52 16.15 42.00
C ALA A 364 15.98 16.22 42.01
N ASN A 365 15.36 15.65 43.05
CA ASN A 365 13.91 15.60 43.26
C ASN A 365 13.09 14.72 42.29
N TYR A 366 13.72 13.85 41.50
CA TYR A 366 13.03 12.92 40.58
C TYR A 366 13.48 11.48 40.87
N ALA A 367 12.68 10.51 40.39
CA ALA A 367 13.06 9.11 40.35
C ALA A 367 14.33 8.89 39.51
N ASP A 368 15.02 7.79 39.75
CA ASP A 368 16.16 7.39 38.95
C ASP A 368 15.78 7.34 37.45
N ILE A 369 16.62 7.94 36.62
CA ILE A 369 16.48 7.94 35.18
C ILE A 369 17.44 6.89 34.63
N THR A 370 16.90 5.94 33.89
CA THR A 370 17.68 4.91 33.21
C THR A 370 17.77 5.24 31.73
N ALA A 371 18.98 5.42 31.21
CA ALA A 371 19.25 5.45 29.79
C ALA A 371 19.30 4.01 29.28
N THR A 372 18.25 3.56 28.62
CA THR A 372 18.15 2.19 28.10
C THR A 372 18.86 2.04 26.76
N ASN A 373 19.35 0.83 26.48
CA ASN A 373 19.97 0.50 25.21
C ASN A 373 18.90 0.05 24.20
N PRO A 374 18.60 0.82 23.14
CA PRO A 374 17.61 0.42 22.16
C PRO A 374 18.04 -0.85 21.40
N TYR A 375 19.34 -1.09 21.24
CA TYR A 375 19.85 -2.30 20.62
C TYR A 375 19.59 -3.56 21.45
N TYR A 376 19.59 -3.45 22.80
CA TYR A 376 19.21 -4.57 23.66
C TYR A 376 17.79 -5.06 23.38
N ASN A 377 16.83 -4.13 23.28
CA ASN A 377 15.45 -4.46 22.97
C ASN A 377 15.30 -5.11 21.59
N ALA A 378 16.10 -4.66 20.61
CA ALA A 378 16.10 -5.20 19.26
C ALA A 378 16.59 -6.67 19.19
N MET A 379 17.41 -7.10 20.15
CA MET A 379 17.95 -8.46 20.21
C MET A 379 17.08 -9.44 21.00
N LEU A 380 16.02 -8.95 21.65
CA LEU A 380 15.07 -9.81 22.34
C LEU A 380 14.18 -10.56 21.34
N PRO A 381 13.68 -11.76 21.71
CA PRO A 381 12.78 -12.55 20.85
C PRO A 381 11.35 -11.99 20.85
N SER A 382 11.21 -10.67 20.69
CA SER A 382 9.93 -10.02 20.47
C SER A 382 9.51 -10.19 19.01
N GLU A 383 8.20 -10.34 18.76
CA GLU A 383 7.65 -10.63 17.45
C GLU A 383 6.47 -9.70 17.16
N ASN A 384 6.39 -9.17 15.95
CA ASN A 384 5.25 -8.44 15.45
C ASN A 384 4.92 -8.94 14.03
N ARG A 385 3.91 -9.80 13.93
CA ARG A 385 3.54 -10.49 12.68
C ARG A 385 2.12 -10.16 12.28
N SER A 386 1.92 -9.98 10.97
CA SER A 386 0.61 -9.85 10.34
C SER A 386 0.51 -10.83 9.19
N LYS A 387 -0.58 -11.57 9.11
CA LYS A 387 -0.91 -12.44 7.97
C LYS A 387 -2.27 -12.07 7.44
N ILE A 388 -2.33 -11.75 6.14
CA ILE A 388 -3.55 -11.36 5.45
C ILE A 388 -3.79 -12.33 4.29
N LEU A 389 -4.96 -12.95 4.27
CA LEU A 389 -5.48 -13.69 3.12
C LEU A 389 -6.66 -12.91 2.54
N SER A 390 -6.52 -12.47 1.30
CA SER A 390 -7.59 -11.78 0.55
C SER A 390 -7.99 -12.60 -0.68
N VAL A 391 -9.28 -12.85 -0.84
CA VAL A 391 -9.85 -13.51 -2.02
C VAL A 391 -10.95 -12.63 -2.57
N THR A 392 -10.79 -12.19 -3.82
CA THR A 392 -11.77 -11.36 -4.52
C THR A 392 -12.23 -12.09 -5.79
N ASN A 393 -13.52 -12.29 -5.95
CA ASN A 393 -14.13 -12.85 -7.17
C ASN A 393 -15.14 -11.86 -7.76
N ASN A 394 -14.86 -11.39 -8.96
CA ASN A 394 -15.66 -10.41 -9.67
C ASN A 394 -16.23 -11.03 -10.96
N THR A 395 -17.54 -11.01 -11.10
CA THR A 395 -18.24 -11.51 -12.29
C THR A 395 -19.02 -10.40 -12.92
N ASN A 396 -18.83 -10.20 -14.23
CA ASN A 396 -19.57 -9.23 -15.04
C ASN A 396 -20.29 -9.95 -16.18
N LEU A 397 -21.53 -9.60 -16.38
CA LEU A 397 -22.39 -10.09 -17.46
C LEU A 397 -22.93 -8.91 -18.25
N ASN A 398 -22.81 -8.97 -19.58
CA ASN A 398 -23.40 -8.02 -20.51
C ASN A 398 -24.17 -8.81 -21.57
N TRP A 399 -25.46 -8.52 -21.70
CA TRP A 399 -26.32 -9.16 -22.67
C TRP A 399 -27.14 -8.13 -23.47
N TYR A 400 -26.90 -8.05 -24.75
CA TYR A 400 -27.75 -7.29 -25.69
C TYR A 400 -28.93 -8.15 -26.09
N ILE A 401 -30.06 -8.01 -25.36
CA ILE A 401 -31.30 -8.76 -25.61
C ILE A 401 -31.77 -8.50 -27.03
N ILE A 402 -31.80 -7.22 -27.40
CA ILE A 402 -31.93 -6.71 -28.78
C ILE A 402 -30.87 -5.63 -28.98
N ASP A 403 -30.69 -5.10 -30.20
CA ASP A 403 -29.61 -4.13 -30.47
C ASP A 403 -29.68 -2.86 -29.60
N ASN A 404 -30.89 -2.46 -29.25
CA ASN A 404 -31.15 -1.24 -28.49
C ASN A 404 -31.37 -1.48 -26.97
N LEU A 405 -31.44 -2.74 -26.52
CA LEU A 405 -31.70 -3.10 -25.14
C LEU A 405 -30.56 -3.93 -24.60
N ARG A 406 -29.82 -3.36 -23.66
CA ARG A 406 -28.72 -4.01 -22.96
C ARG A 406 -29.09 -4.27 -21.49
N TRP A 407 -28.93 -5.51 -21.07
CA TRP A 407 -28.95 -5.88 -19.66
C TRP A 407 -27.53 -6.14 -19.18
N THR A 408 -27.21 -5.58 -18.02
CA THR A 408 -25.92 -5.79 -17.34
C THR A 408 -26.17 -6.32 -15.94
N ALA A 409 -25.36 -7.26 -15.51
CA ALA A 409 -25.32 -7.71 -14.12
C ALA A 409 -23.87 -7.86 -13.69
N SER A 410 -23.56 -7.48 -12.46
CA SER A 410 -22.24 -7.70 -11.87
C SER A 410 -22.36 -8.16 -10.44
N MET A 411 -21.43 -9.02 -10.04
CA MET A 411 -21.32 -9.56 -8.70
C MET A 411 -19.85 -9.51 -8.26
N SER A 412 -19.61 -8.95 -7.10
CA SER A 412 -18.31 -8.98 -6.42
C SER A 412 -18.45 -9.69 -5.07
N LEU A 413 -17.60 -10.67 -4.84
CA LEU A 413 -17.41 -11.35 -3.56
C LEU A 413 -15.99 -11.09 -3.11
N ASN A 414 -15.82 -10.50 -1.93
CA ASN A 414 -14.52 -10.25 -1.32
C ASN A 414 -14.51 -10.84 0.09
N THR A 415 -13.48 -11.60 0.42
CA THR A 415 -13.23 -12.06 1.78
C THR A 415 -11.79 -11.74 2.17
N THR A 416 -11.62 -11.20 3.36
CA THR A 416 -10.30 -10.87 3.92
C THR A 416 -10.21 -11.44 5.33
N ASN A 417 -9.20 -12.27 5.56
CA ASN A 417 -8.84 -12.80 6.88
C ASN A 417 -7.51 -12.17 7.28
N THR A 418 -7.49 -11.49 8.41
CA THR A 418 -6.30 -10.83 8.97
C THR A 418 -6.00 -11.41 10.33
N ASP A 419 -4.81 -11.97 10.50
CA ASP A 419 -4.29 -12.48 11.76
C ASP A 419 -3.09 -11.61 12.17
N ASN A 420 -3.26 -10.80 13.20
CA ASN A 420 -2.21 -9.97 13.79
C ASN A 420 -1.77 -10.55 15.12
N MET A 421 -0.46 -10.64 15.32
CA MET A 421 0.15 -11.06 16.57
C MET A 421 1.33 -10.14 16.91
N ASN A 422 1.31 -9.61 18.13
CA ASN A 422 2.40 -8.83 18.68
C ASN A 422 2.80 -9.40 20.02
N PHE A 423 4.07 -9.78 20.16
CA PHE A 423 4.66 -10.26 21.42
C PHE A 423 5.83 -9.37 21.79
N THR A 424 5.79 -8.81 22.98
CA THR A 424 6.93 -8.12 23.59
C THR A 424 7.52 -8.97 24.70
N ASP A 425 8.81 -9.28 24.59
CA ASP A 425 9.51 -10.12 25.55
C ASP A 425 9.50 -9.50 26.97
N PRO A 426 9.34 -10.30 28.03
CA PRO A 426 9.35 -9.82 29.43
C PRO A 426 10.66 -9.13 29.85
N ALA A 427 11.78 -9.39 29.18
CA ALA A 427 13.04 -8.72 29.45
C ALA A 427 13.14 -7.31 28.84
N HIS A 428 12.15 -6.89 28.02
CA HIS A 428 12.14 -5.58 27.39
C HIS A 428 12.21 -4.45 28.42
N THR A 429 12.99 -3.42 28.12
CA THR A 429 13.29 -2.31 29.05
C THR A 429 12.05 -1.56 29.53
N LYS A 430 10.95 -1.55 28.75
CA LYS A 430 9.66 -0.96 29.18
C LYS A 430 9.07 -1.57 30.45
N TYR A 431 9.47 -2.79 30.79
CA TYR A 431 9.00 -3.50 31.99
C TYR A 431 9.95 -3.39 33.18
N ALA A 432 10.97 -2.49 33.15
CA ALA A 432 11.99 -2.38 34.16
C ALA A 432 11.44 -2.21 35.61
N SER A 433 10.34 -1.44 35.72
CA SER A 433 9.67 -1.17 37.02
C SER A 433 8.34 -1.92 37.15
N SER A 434 8.02 -2.84 36.24
CA SER A 434 6.78 -3.60 36.31
C SER A 434 6.90 -4.85 37.16
N ASP A 435 5.82 -5.20 37.86
CA ASP A 435 5.70 -6.49 38.52
C ASP A 435 5.81 -7.65 37.50
N TYR A 436 6.36 -8.79 37.93
CA TYR A 436 6.55 -9.95 37.04
C TYR A 436 5.25 -10.44 36.38
N THR A 437 4.10 -10.23 37.03
CA THR A 437 2.77 -10.58 36.51
C THR A 437 2.33 -9.70 35.33
N LYS A 438 3.04 -8.59 35.11
CA LYS A 438 2.79 -7.61 34.03
C LYS A 438 3.94 -7.54 33.03
N GLN A 439 5.04 -8.31 33.24
CA GLN A 439 6.17 -8.34 32.32
C GLN A 439 5.87 -9.25 31.13
N GLY A 440 6.18 -8.78 29.93
CA GLY A 440 5.81 -9.46 28.68
C GLY A 440 4.34 -9.24 28.32
N GLU A 441 4.09 -9.06 27.05
CA GLU A 441 2.74 -8.80 26.54
C GLU A 441 2.55 -9.55 25.21
N TYR A 442 1.47 -10.29 25.11
CA TYR A 442 1.04 -10.95 23.90
C TYR A 442 -0.32 -10.39 23.47
N SER A 443 -0.39 -9.76 22.32
CA SER A 443 -1.61 -9.26 21.71
C SER A 443 -1.95 -10.11 20.48
N SER A 444 -3.19 -10.56 20.40
CA SER A 444 -3.72 -11.26 19.24
C SER A 444 -5.00 -10.60 18.77
N SER A 445 -5.09 -10.35 17.47
CA SER A 445 -6.31 -9.85 16.84
C SER A 445 -6.54 -10.63 15.54
N LYS A 446 -7.69 -11.30 15.45
CA LYS A 446 -8.11 -12.06 14.27
C LYS A 446 -9.37 -11.44 13.73
N SER A 447 -9.29 -10.89 12.53
CA SER A 447 -10.43 -10.29 11.84
C SER A 447 -10.78 -11.09 10.60
N ARG A 448 -12.06 -11.36 10.44
CA ARG A 448 -12.63 -12.00 9.24
C ARG A 448 -13.69 -11.09 8.69
N SER A 449 -13.45 -10.56 7.50
CA SER A 449 -14.38 -9.70 6.79
C SER A 449 -14.81 -10.35 5.48
N TRP A 450 -16.08 -10.23 5.15
CA TRP A 450 -16.58 -10.56 3.84
C TRP A 450 -17.59 -9.52 3.36
N ARG A 451 -17.52 -9.24 2.08
CA ARG A 451 -18.34 -8.26 1.40
C ARG A 451 -18.90 -8.86 0.13
N TYR A 452 -20.17 -8.67 -0.11
CA TYR A 452 -20.73 -8.91 -1.43
C TYR A 452 -21.39 -7.62 -1.96
N THR A 453 -21.28 -7.43 -3.26
CA THR A 453 -21.94 -6.35 -3.99
C THR A 453 -22.54 -6.95 -5.25
N MET A 454 -23.83 -6.76 -5.46
CA MET A 454 -24.54 -7.17 -6.66
C MET A 454 -25.17 -5.96 -7.31
N ASN A 455 -24.94 -5.80 -8.60
CA ASN A 455 -25.50 -4.73 -9.40
C ASN A 455 -26.27 -5.34 -10.57
N THR A 456 -27.40 -4.74 -10.93
CA THR A 456 -28.11 -5.04 -12.16
C THR A 456 -28.56 -3.75 -12.83
N GLY A 457 -28.47 -3.67 -14.14
CA GLY A 457 -28.83 -2.51 -14.90
C GLY A 457 -29.45 -2.84 -16.24
N ILE A 458 -30.39 -2.00 -16.66
CA ILE A 458 -31.01 -2.05 -17.98
C ILE A 458 -30.77 -0.71 -18.66
N ALA A 459 -30.29 -0.74 -19.90
CA ALA A 459 -30.14 0.43 -20.75
C ALA A 459 -30.89 0.22 -22.05
N TYR A 460 -31.78 1.16 -22.37
CA TYR A 460 -32.55 1.16 -23.62
C TYR A 460 -32.26 2.45 -24.40
N ALA A 461 -31.77 2.32 -25.63
CA ALA A 461 -31.48 3.45 -26.50
C ALA A 461 -32.53 3.51 -27.62
N LEU A 462 -33.19 4.66 -27.82
CA LEU A 462 -34.17 4.91 -28.83
C LEU A 462 -33.73 6.09 -29.71
N SER A 463 -33.56 5.86 -31.00
CA SER A 463 -33.26 6.91 -31.96
C SER A 463 -34.50 7.22 -32.80
N LEU A 464 -34.98 8.45 -32.71
CA LEU A 464 -36.15 8.97 -33.45
C LEU A 464 -35.68 10.17 -34.27
N ASN A 465 -35.43 9.94 -35.56
CA ASN A 465 -34.88 10.98 -36.45
C ASN A 465 -33.65 11.69 -35.85
N ASP A 466 -33.78 12.96 -35.51
CA ASP A 466 -32.70 13.77 -34.91
C ASP A 466 -32.61 13.66 -33.40
N HIS A 467 -33.46 12.87 -32.72
CA HIS A 467 -33.50 12.73 -31.27
C HIS A 467 -32.98 11.35 -30.86
N ASN A 468 -32.02 11.34 -29.93
CA ASN A 468 -31.54 10.15 -29.29
C ASN A 468 -31.94 10.16 -27.81
N LEU A 469 -32.76 9.21 -27.41
CA LEU A 469 -33.24 9.03 -26.03
C LEU A 469 -32.57 7.79 -25.43
N THR A 470 -32.02 7.92 -24.23
CA THR A 470 -31.44 6.79 -23.52
C THR A 470 -32.08 6.68 -22.13
N PHE A 471 -32.66 5.52 -21.85
CA PHE A 471 -33.24 5.20 -20.55
C PHE A 471 -32.30 4.22 -19.83
N ASN A 472 -31.92 4.55 -18.59
CA ASN A 472 -31.08 3.72 -17.77
C ASN A 472 -31.75 3.47 -16.42
N GLY A 473 -31.87 2.19 -16.04
CA GLY A 473 -32.31 1.76 -14.72
C GLY A 473 -31.20 0.94 -14.06
N ARG A 474 -30.94 1.17 -12.77
CA ARG A 474 -29.92 0.42 -12.02
C ARG A 474 -30.44 0.09 -10.62
N ALA A 475 -30.15 -1.13 -10.16
CA ALA A 475 -30.31 -1.54 -8.77
C ALA A 475 -29.00 -2.10 -8.23
N GLU A 476 -28.72 -1.82 -6.97
CA GLU A 476 -27.52 -2.29 -6.29
C GLU A 476 -27.89 -2.81 -4.89
N ILE A 477 -27.32 -3.95 -4.52
CA ILE A 477 -27.37 -4.51 -3.17
C ILE A 477 -25.95 -4.71 -2.72
N ARG A 478 -25.64 -4.28 -1.50
CA ARG A 478 -24.35 -4.44 -0.86
C ARG A 478 -24.52 -4.85 0.58
N SER A 479 -23.68 -5.75 1.05
CA SER A 479 -23.54 -6.03 2.47
C SER A 479 -22.07 -6.30 2.81
N THR A 480 -21.70 -5.88 3.99
CA THR A 480 -20.37 -6.13 4.56
C THR A 480 -20.57 -6.69 5.96
N SER A 481 -19.91 -7.78 6.28
CA SER A 481 -19.83 -8.32 7.63
C SER A 481 -18.38 -8.44 8.04
N SER A 482 -18.07 -8.04 9.26
CA SER A 482 -16.73 -8.15 9.83
C SER A 482 -16.83 -8.64 11.27
N ASN A 483 -16.09 -9.69 11.56
CA ASN A 483 -15.98 -10.28 12.88
C ASN A 483 -14.54 -10.17 13.35
N THR A 484 -14.34 -9.66 14.55
CA THR A 484 -13.00 -9.52 15.14
C THR A 484 -12.96 -10.14 16.52
N GLU A 485 -11.99 -11.02 16.72
CA GLU A 485 -11.66 -11.61 18.02
C GLU A 485 -10.30 -11.06 18.46
N SER A 486 -10.22 -10.52 19.66
CA SER A 486 -8.96 -9.97 20.17
C SER A 486 -8.80 -10.17 21.66
N PHE A 487 -7.57 -10.30 22.10
CA PHE A 487 -7.19 -10.30 23.50
C PHE A 487 -5.75 -9.84 23.69
N VAL A 488 -5.44 -9.41 24.91
CA VAL A 488 -4.07 -9.13 25.35
C VAL A 488 -3.79 -9.89 26.63
N ALA A 489 -2.70 -10.64 26.64
CA ALA A 489 -2.23 -11.42 27.78
C ALA A 489 -0.88 -10.87 28.28
N THR A 490 -0.63 -10.95 29.58
CA THR A 490 0.56 -10.40 30.25
C THR A 490 1.15 -11.39 31.25
N GLY A 491 2.38 -11.13 31.70
CA GLY A 491 3.06 -11.94 32.69
C GLY A 491 3.66 -13.21 32.11
N PHE A 492 4.64 -13.06 31.23
CA PHE A 492 5.31 -14.19 30.59
C PHE A 492 6.63 -14.52 31.31
N PRO A 493 6.96 -15.81 31.47
CA PRO A 493 8.27 -16.24 31.91
C PRO A 493 9.34 -15.87 30.86
N LYS A 494 10.55 -15.53 31.30
CA LYS A 494 11.67 -15.27 30.39
C LYS A 494 12.05 -16.51 29.60
N GLY A 495 12.36 -16.34 28.30
CA GLY A 495 12.86 -17.40 27.43
C GLY A 495 11.81 -18.38 26.88
N VAL A 496 10.52 -18.16 27.11
CA VAL A 496 9.45 -19.02 26.62
C VAL A 496 8.94 -18.62 25.25
N GLY A 497 9.11 -17.35 24.85
CA GLY A 497 8.65 -16.82 23.58
C GLY A 497 7.14 -16.55 23.52
N ALA A 498 6.61 -16.37 22.32
CA ALA A 498 5.24 -15.92 22.05
C ALA A 498 4.20 -17.04 22.17
N ILE A 499 4.12 -17.73 23.31
CA ILE A 499 3.16 -18.83 23.56
C ILE A 499 2.13 -18.35 24.59
N PRO A 500 0.89 -18.02 24.19
CA PRO A 500 -0.10 -17.38 25.08
C PRO A 500 -0.51 -18.22 26.28
N SER A 501 -0.37 -19.52 26.23
CA SER A 501 -0.71 -20.41 27.37
C SER A 501 0.21 -20.26 28.57
N PHE A 502 1.35 -19.59 28.44
CA PHE A 502 2.26 -19.28 29.54
C PHE A 502 2.02 -17.91 30.18
N ALA A 503 1.04 -17.15 29.68
CA ALA A 503 0.68 -15.88 30.28
C ALA A 503 0.11 -16.09 31.71
N TYR A 504 0.45 -15.19 32.62
CA TYR A 504 -0.10 -15.19 33.97
C TYR A 504 -1.58 -14.82 33.98
N SER A 505 -1.97 -13.80 33.20
CA SER A 505 -3.36 -13.32 33.13
C SER A 505 -3.63 -12.57 31.82
N PHE A 506 -4.91 -12.30 31.57
CA PHE A 506 -5.26 -11.27 30.59
C PHE A 506 -4.97 -9.88 31.15
N LYS A 507 -4.52 -8.97 30.28
CA LYS A 507 -4.34 -7.57 30.64
C LYS A 507 -5.68 -6.97 31.07
N GLU A 508 -5.66 -6.10 32.06
CA GLU A 508 -6.84 -5.40 32.56
C GLU A 508 -7.62 -4.74 31.40
N ASN A 509 -8.92 -4.93 31.35
CA ASN A 509 -9.82 -4.49 30.27
C ASN A 509 -9.49 -5.05 28.87
N SER A 510 -8.78 -6.16 28.78
CA SER A 510 -8.38 -6.79 27.50
C SER A 510 -8.57 -8.31 27.52
N THR A 511 -9.62 -8.79 28.19
CA THR A 511 -10.06 -10.18 28.11
C THR A 511 -10.49 -10.53 26.70
N PRO A 512 -10.52 -11.84 26.32
CA PRO A 512 -10.99 -12.23 24.99
C PRO A 512 -12.31 -11.54 24.64
N GLY A 513 -12.26 -10.68 23.64
CA GLY A 513 -13.40 -9.92 23.13
C GLY A 513 -13.76 -10.36 21.73
N TYR A 514 -15.06 -10.31 21.43
CA TYR A 514 -15.60 -10.53 20.10
C TYR A 514 -16.42 -9.30 19.69
N SER A 515 -16.22 -8.85 18.49
CA SER A 515 -17.03 -7.80 17.89
C SER A 515 -17.51 -8.21 16.51
N GLU A 516 -18.77 -7.88 16.21
CA GLU A 516 -19.38 -8.12 14.91
C GLU A 516 -19.99 -6.82 14.40
N SER A 517 -19.73 -6.50 13.14
CA SER A 517 -20.40 -5.40 12.45
C SER A 517 -20.98 -5.89 11.13
N ILE A 518 -22.21 -5.50 10.84
CA ILE A 518 -22.93 -5.82 9.60
C ILE A 518 -23.45 -4.49 9.04
N SER A 519 -23.18 -4.21 7.78
CA SER A 519 -23.63 -3.00 7.09
C SER A 519 -24.15 -3.28 5.68
#